data_6e7e85a8df3252f474cdf75b3fd1e1bf
#
_entry.id   6e7e85a8df3252f474cdf75b3fd1e1bf
#
_cell.length_a   1.000
_cell.length_b   1.000
_cell.length_c   1.000
_cell.angle_alpha   90.00
_cell.angle_beta   90.00
_cell.angle_gamma   90.00
#
_symmetry.space_group_name_H-M   'P 1'
#
loop_
_entity.id
_entity.type
_entity.pdbx_description
1 polymer ?
#
loop_
_entity_poly.entity_id
_entity_poly.type
_entity_poly.pdbx_seq_one_letter_code
_entity_poly.pdbx_strand_id
1 'polypeptide(L)'
;MITINLSEENLLKPLDAARPGCWIHMTNPVDNEVEMVSRATGIPETMLKVALDEEESAHTDFEDGNTMIVVDIPFIDEEQDQYVYSTVPFGVVYNKDYFVTVCLKDTSLVYDFFNERVKNVNTKSHQMLMLQLLYRNATKFLQHLKQIDKTSHRVQAELHKSMKNKELILLLELEKSLVYFSTSLRSNEVVIEKVMRFEDVRGREELINYAEDLVVENKQANEMCNIYRDILSGTMDAFASIISNNVNIVMKLLTIITIVLSIPTLVFSLWGMNVKLPFGEGSPLYDVGFILVLALTVVLTVTVAYVLVRRTRRLK
;
A
#
# COMPACT_ATOMS: atom_id res chain seq x y z
N MET A 1 21.13 6.44 18.23
CA MET A 1 21.89 5.20 18.54
C MET A 1 22.94 4.96 17.47
N ILE A 2 24.19 4.67 17.84
CA ILE A 2 25.29 4.44 16.92
C ILE A 2 25.79 3.01 17.08
N THR A 3 26.03 2.32 15.97
CA THR A 3 26.71 1.02 15.92
C THR A 3 27.91 1.11 14.99
N ILE A 4 29.04 0.58 15.42
CA ILE A 4 30.30 0.61 14.65
C ILE A 4 30.73 -0.83 14.41
N ASN A 5 30.98 -1.20 13.16
CA ASN A 5 31.35 -2.54 12.77
C ASN A 5 32.56 -2.53 11.81
N LEU A 6 33.38 -3.55 11.90
CA LEU A 6 34.49 -3.78 10.97
C LEU A 6 34.40 -5.20 10.42
N SER A 7 34.60 -5.38 9.14
CA SER A 7 34.67 -6.71 8.55
C SER A 7 36.06 -7.36 8.81
N GLU A 8 36.02 -8.52 9.46
CA GLU A 8 37.17 -9.43 9.59
C GLU A 8 36.75 -10.80 9.05
N GLU A 9 37.50 -11.34 8.08
CA GLU A 9 37.17 -12.62 7.44
C GLU A 9 35.73 -12.69 6.88
N ASN A 10 35.24 -11.57 6.31
CA ASN A 10 33.88 -11.38 5.79
C ASN A 10 32.75 -11.42 6.84
N LEU A 11 33.07 -11.38 8.13
CA LEU A 11 32.13 -11.26 9.22
C LEU A 11 32.21 -9.85 9.82
N LEU A 12 31.05 -9.28 10.17
CA LEU A 12 30.97 -7.98 10.84
C LEU A 12 31.19 -8.14 12.34
N LYS A 13 32.22 -7.50 12.88
CA LYS A 13 32.48 -7.48 14.31
C LYS A 13 32.23 -6.08 14.87
N PRO A 14 31.52 -5.95 15.99
CA PRO A 14 31.30 -4.66 16.63
C PRO A 14 32.61 -4.07 17.17
N LEU A 15 32.73 -2.75 17.07
CA LEU A 15 33.83 -1.97 17.62
C LEU A 15 33.32 -0.94 18.62
N ASP A 16 34.15 -0.62 19.63
CA ASP A 16 33.86 0.42 20.62
C ASP A 16 34.21 1.83 20.13
N ALA A 17 35.06 1.94 19.08
CA ALA A 17 35.50 3.22 18.54
C ALA A 17 35.68 3.16 17.02
N ALA A 18 35.49 4.29 16.35
CA ALA A 18 35.68 4.43 14.90
C ALA A 18 37.17 4.24 14.52
N ARG A 19 37.42 3.45 13.50
CA ARG A 19 38.73 3.21 12.88
C ARG A 19 38.62 3.22 11.36
N PRO A 20 39.65 3.58 10.62
CA PRO A 20 39.63 3.50 9.16
C PRO A 20 39.19 2.14 8.64
N GLY A 21 38.28 2.14 7.68
CA GLY A 21 37.67 0.94 7.09
C GLY A 21 36.49 0.39 7.87
N CYS A 22 36.00 1.01 8.96
CA CYS A 22 34.78 0.60 9.65
C CYS A 22 33.52 1.15 8.98
N TRP A 23 32.42 0.48 9.25
CA TRP A 23 31.05 0.92 8.92
C TRP A 23 30.37 1.43 10.18
N ILE A 24 29.95 2.70 10.17
CA ILE A 24 29.21 3.36 11.24
C ILE A 24 27.75 3.44 10.80
N HIS A 25 26.84 2.89 11.59
CA HIS A 25 25.40 3.02 11.36
C HIS A 25 24.76 3.88 12.45
N MET A 26 24.01 4.89 12.02
CA MET A 26 23.32 5.83 12.89
C MET A 26 21.80 5.69 12.70
N THR A 27 21.10 5.29 13.79
CA THR A 27 19.63 5.23 13.80
C THR A 27 19.11 6.33 14.70
N ASN A 28 18.28 7.23 14.15
CA ASN A 28 17.69 8.37 14.86
C ASN A 28 18.72 9.06 15.78
N PRO A 29 19.85 9.56 15.21
CA PRO A 29 20.91 10.15 16.02
C PRO A 29 20.48 11.51 16.56
N VAL A 30 20.95 11.84 17.77
CA VAL A 30 20.84 13.19 18.32
C VAL A 30 21.98 14.06 17.80
N ASP A 31 21.84 15.40 17.88
CA ASP A 31 22.86 16.33 17.34
C ASP A 31 24.27 16.06 17.86
N ASN A 32 24.44 15.74 19.13
CA ASN A 32 25.74 15.40 19.71
C ASN A 32 26.36 14.13 19.08
N GLU A 33 25.54 13.13 18.72
CA GLU A 33 25.98 11.92 18.06
C GLU A 33 26.45 12.22 16.63
N VAL A 34 25.74 13.10 15.91
CA VAL A 34 26.12 13.55 14.57
C VAL A 34 27.45 14.32 14.62
N GLU A 35 27.59 15.28 15.55
CA GLU A 35 28.83 16.03 15.74
C GLU A 35 30.02 15.10 16.07
N MET A 36 29.81 14.10 16.93
CA MET A 36 30.86 13.12 17.31
C MET A 36 31.33 12.32 16.08
N VAL A 37 30.40 11.83 15.26
CA VAL A 37 30.73 11.07 14.05
C VAL A 37 31.39 11.97 13.01
N SER A 38 30.89 13.21 12.82
CA SER A 38 31.49 14.20 11.92
C SER A 38 32.95 14.48 12.28
N ARG A 39 33.25 14.72 13.56
CA ARG A 39 34.64 14.94 14.03
C ARG A 39 35.52 13.71 13.87
N ALA A 40 34.99 12.51 14.08
CA ALA A 40 35.75 11.27 13.98
C ALA A 40 36.06 10.87 12.53
N THR A 41 35.17 11.18 11.60
CA THR A 41 35.24 10.72 10.19
C THR A 41 35.68 11.82 9.21
N GLY A 42 35.57 13.09 9.60
CA GLY A 42 35.75 14.25 8.71
C GLY A 42 34.62 14.49 7.72
N ILE A 43 33.52 13.75 7.85
CA ILE A 43 32.32 13.94 7.02
C ILE A 43 31.52 15.14 7.56
N PRO A 44 31.08 16.10 6.72
CA PRO A 44 30.29 17.25 7.15
C PRO A 44 28.96 16.81 7.81
N GLU A 45 28.57 17.51 8.89
CA GLU A 45 27.29 17.25 9.57
C GLU A 45 26.09 17.43 8.63
N THR A 46 26.16 18.36 7.68
CA THR A 46 25.15 18.60 6.68
C THR A 46 24.83 17.33 5.90
N MET A 47 25.84 16.58 5.47
CA MET A 47 25.66 15.31 4.75
C MET A 47 25.09 14.21 5.65
N LEU A 48 25.47 14.18 6.93
CA LEU A 48 24.94 13.18 7.88
C LEU A 48 23.49 13.44 8.27
N LYS A 49 23.03 14.68 8.20
CA LYS A 49 21.67 15.09 8.59
C LYS A 49 20.64 14.97 7.47
N VAL A 50 21.06 14.87 6.21
CA VAL A 50 20.15 14.86 5.06
C VAL A 50 19.09 13.77 5.18
N ALA A 51 19.46 12.54 5.49
CA ALA A 51 18.52 11.42 5.62
C ALA A 51 17.69 11.43 6.94
N LEU A 52 17.79 12.48 7.74
CA LEU A 52 16.95 12.71 8.92
C LEU A 52 15.72 13.57 8.62
N ASP A 53 15.60 14.10 7.41
CA ASP A 53 14.37 14.71 6.91
C ASP A 53 13.50 13.60 6.27
N GLU A 54 12.29 13.39 6.77
CA GLU A 54 11.37 12.35 6.24
C GLU A 54 10.92 12.63 4.80
N GLU A 55 10.99 13.90 4.36
CA GLU A 55 10.57 14.33 3.01
C GLU A 55 11.75 14.41 2.02
N GLU A 56 12.98 14.04 2.45
CA GLU A 56 14.16 14.11 1.58
C GLU A 56 14.04 13.15 0.41
N SER A 57 14.35 13.66 -0.78
CA SER A 57 14.26 12.88 -2.02
C SER A 57 15.54 12.13 -2.31
N ALA A 58 15.43 10.96 -2.97
CA ALA A 58 16.59 10.18 -3.38
C ALA A 58 17.49 10.97 -4.37
N HIS A 59 18.75 11.15 -4.01
CA HIS A 59 19.76 11.87 -4.81
C HIS A 59 21.19 11.47 -4.47
N THR A 60 22.14 12.03 -5.19
CA THR A 60 23.58 11.86 -4.91
C THR A 60 24.25 13.22 -4.87
N ASP A 61 25.18 13.40 -3.95
CA ASP A 61 26.01 14.59 -3.83
C ASP A 61 27.48 14.26 -3.55
N PHE A 62 28.38 15.20 -3.89
CA PHE A 62 29.83 15.05 -3.75
C PHE A 62 30.40 16.36 -3.18
N GLU A 63 31.01 16.28 -2.02
CA GLU A 63 31.63 17.43 -1.37
C GLU A 63 32.91 17.03 -0.66
N ASP A 64 34.03 17.76 -0.92
CA ASP A 64 35.34 17.60 -0.24
C ASP A 64 35.83 16.15 -0.13
N GLY A 65 35.68 15.35 -1.20
CA GLY A 65 36.08 13.95 -1.22
C GLY A 65 35.15 12.99 -0.51
N ASN A 66 34.02 13.47 -0.03
CA ASN A 66 32.92 12.64 0.49
C ASN A 66 31.90 12.40 -0.63
N THR A 67 31.39 11.18 -0.69
CA THR A 67 30.27 10.78 -1.56
C THR A 67 29.07 10.54 -0.71
N MET A 68 27.96 11.21 -1.03
CA MET A 68 26.68 11.00 -0.39
C MET A 68 25.67 10.43 -1.37
N ILE A 69 24.90 9.46 -0.91
CA ILE A 69 23.82 8.81 -1.66
C ILE A 69 22.64 8.71 -0.71
N VAL A 70 21.52 9.29 -1.09
CA VAL A 70 20.23 9.14 -0.40
C VAL A 70 19.32 8.30 -1.26
N VAL A 71 18.73 7.27 -0.69
CA VAL A 71 17.71 6.41 -1.33
C VAL A 71 16.55 6.19 -0.39
N ASP A 72 15.40 5.92 -0.95
CA ASP A 72 14.25 5.49 -0.15
C ASP A 72 14.35 4.00 0.14
N ILE A 73 14.04 3.63 1.38
CA ILE A 73 13.92 2.23 1.79
C ILE A 73 12.48 1.92 2.22
N PRO A 74 12.00 0.69 1.99
CA PRO A 74 10.67 0.31 2.43
C PRO A 74 10.64 0.15 3.94
N PHE A 75 9.61 0.71 4.54
CA PHE A 75 9.36 0.68 5.97
C PHE A 75 7.96 0.13 6.25
N ILE A 76 7.82 -0.65 7.32
CA ILE A 76 6.53 -1.16 7.80
C ILE A 76 6.28 -0.54 9.17
N ASP A 77 5.22 0.24 9.27
CA ASP A 77 4.70 0.70 10.54
C ASP A 77 3.53 -0.20 10.98
N GLU A 78 3.44 -0.49 12.27
CA GLU A 78 2.37 -1.28 12.84
C GLU A 78 1.41 -0.32 13.55
N GLU A 79 0.36 0.10 12.85
CA GLU A 79 -0.69 0.96 13.39
C GLU A 79 -1.96 0.14 13.63
N GLN A 80 -2.46 0.14 14.87
CA GLN A 80 -3.77 -0.45 15.25
C GLN A 80 -3.99 -1.89 14.74
N ASP A 81 -3.00 -2.77 14.92
CA ASP A 81 -3.01 -4.16 14.41
C ASP A 81 -3.02 -4.28 12.86
N GLN A 82 -2.63 -3.24 12.14
CA GLN A 82 -2.51 -3.24 10.68
C GLN A 82 -1.10 -2.83 10.25
N TYR A 83 -0.57 -3.51 9.23
CA TYR A 83 0.71 -3.15 8.63
C TYR A 83 0.48 -2.05 7.59
N VAL A 84 1.04 -0.87 7.86
CA VAL A 84 1.10 0.25 6.91
C VAL A 84 2.46 0.24 6.25
N TYR A 85 2.49 0.14 4.92
CA TYR A 85 3.75 0.16 4.17
C TYR A 85 4.01 1.59 3.70
N SER A 86 5.16 2.11 4.07
CA SER A 86 5.66 3.43 3.69
C SER A 86 7.11 3.36 3.25
N THR A 87 7.71 4.48 2.96
CA THR A 87 9.14 4.60 2.66
C THR A 87 9.77 5.67 3.53
N VAL A 88 11.05 5.51 3.84
CA VAL A 88 11.84 6.48 4.59
C VAL A 88 13.20 6.68 3.91
N PRO A 89 13.78 7.90 3.97
CA PRO A 89 15.10 8.16 3.46
C PRO A 89 16.18 7.35 4.21
N PHE A 90 17.15 6.88 3.47
CA PHE A 90 18.33 6.18 3.96
C PHE A 90 19.57 6.78 3.32
N GLY A 91 20.42 7.39 4.15
CA GLY A 91 21.66 8.02 3.73
C GLY A 91 22.82 7.05 3.80
N VAL A 92 23.63 7.03 2.74
CA VAL A 92 24.94 6.38 2.68
C VAL A 92 25.94 7.47 2.40
N VAL A 93 26.89 7.69 3.29
CA VAL A 93 27.96 8.68 3.12
C VAL A 93 29.30 7.99 3.33
N TYR A 94 30.21 8.13 2.39
CA TYR A 94 31.54 7.55 2.54
C TYR A 94 32.64 8.45 1.97
N ASN A 95 33.81 8.29 2.53
CA ASN A 95 35.04 8.87 2.03
C ASN A 95 36.11 7.77 1.87
N LYS A 96 37.38 8.12 1.79
CA LYS A 96 38.46 7.15 1.63
C LYS A 96 38.55 6.15 2.80
N ASP A 97 38.28 6.60 4.03
CA ASP A 97 38.60 5.87 5.26
C ASP A 97 37.35 5.35 5.97
N TYR A 98 36.19 5.98 5.79
CA TYR A 98 34.98 5.69 6.57
C TYR A 98 33.76 5.49 5.69
N PHE A 99 32.88 4.59 6.14
CA PHE A 99 31.57 4.34 5.55
C PHE A 99 30.50 4.55 6.62
N VAL A 100 29.58 5.49 6.40
CA VAL A 100 28.54 5.87 7.34
C VAL A 100 27.18 5.67 6.70
N THR A 101 26.23 5.09 7.45
CA THR A 101 24.83 5.03 7.04
C THR A 101 23.96 5.69 8.10
N VAL A 102 22.96 6.44 7.65
CA VAL A 102 22.06 7.21 8.51
C VAL A 102 20.62 6.92 8.13
N CYS A 103 19.78 6.68 9.12
CA CYS A 103 18.35 6.50 8.95
C CYS A 103 17.60 7.05 10.17
N LEU A 104 16.44 7.64 9.93
CA LEU A 104 15.58 8.14 11.01
C LEU A 104 14.91 7.00 11.80
N LYS A 105 14.56 5.91 11.13
CA LYS A 105 13.87 4.77 11.72
C LYS A 105 14.75 3.52 11.72
N ASP A 106 14.48 2.64 12.65
CA ASP A 106 15.14 1.33 12.69
C ASP A 106 14.72 0.47 11.50
N THR A 107 15.68 -0.14 10.80
CA THR A 107 15.41 -0.80 9.52
C THR A 107 15.92 -2.24 9.47
N SER A 108 15.08 -3.13 8.95
CA SER A 108 15.47 -4.51 8.67
C SER A 108 16.54 -4.63 7.58
N LEU A 109 16.82 -3.57 6.81
CA LEU A 109 17.86 -3.54 5.79
C LEU A 109 19.24 -3.77 6.40
N VAL A 110 19.60 -2.95 7.40
CA VAL A 110 20.90 -3.00 8.07
C VAL A 110 21.03 -4.26 8.93
N TYR A 111 19.96 -4.69 9.58
CA TYR A 111 19.96 -5.94 10.35
C TYR A 111 20.25 -7.17 9.51
N ASP A 112 19.94 -7.19 8.21
CA ASP A 112 20.29 -8.32 7.37
C ASP A 112 21.81 -8.45 7.17
N PHE A 113 22.55 -7.36 7.25
CA PHE A 113 24.01 -7.38 7.24
C PHE A 113 24.57 -7.83 8.60
N PHE A 114 24.06 -7.27 9.67
CA PHE A 114 24.52 -7.61 11.03
C PHE A 114 24.20 -9.06 11.44
N ASN A 115 23.13 -9.64 10.88
CA ASN A 115 22.74 -11.01 11.09
C ASN A 115 23.29 -11.99 10.04
N GLU A 116 24.33 -11.59 9.31
CA GLU A 116 25.04 -12.45 8.34
C GLU A 116 24.15 -13.01 7.20
N ARG A 117 23.02 -12.37 6.92
CA ARG A 117 22.15 -12.74 5.80
C ARG A 117 22.70 -12.29 4.46
N VAL A 118 23.62 -11.32 4.45
CA VAL A 118 24.37 -10.86 3.31
C VAL A 118 25.79 -11.42 3.41
N LYS A 119 26.23 -12.11 2.37
CA LYS A 119 27.56 -12.75 2.35
C LYS A 119 28.61 -11.81 1.77
N ASN A 120 29.88 -12.09 2.11
CA ASN A 120 31.05 -11.39 1.57
C ASN A 120 31.03 -9.86 1.83
N VAL A 121 30.56 -9.47 3.01
CA VAL A 121 30.54 -8.07 3.41
C VAL A 121 31.94 -7.60 3.74
N ASN A 122 32.44 -6.60 3.00
CA ASN A 122 33.76 -6.00 3.23
C ASN A 122 33.60 -4.50 3.45
N THR A 123 33.76 -4.05 4.70
CA THR A 123 33.62 -2.64 5.09
C THR A 123 34.73 -1.75 4.53
N LYS A 124 35.85 -2.33 4.08
CA LYS A 124 36.96 -1.60 3.44
C LYS A 124 36.70 -1.35 1.94
N SER A 125 35.77 -2.08 1.32
CA SER A 125 35.33 -1.87 -0.06
C SER A 125 34.04 -1.06 -0.09
N HIS A 126 34.14 0.26 0.10
CA HIS A 126 32.99 1.14 0.27
C HIS A 126 32.01 1.06 -0.92
N GLN A 127 32.55 0.98 -2.15
CA GLN A 127 31.71 0.87 -3.36
C GLN A 127 30.94 -0.45 -3.40
N MET A 128 31.59 -1.57 -3.06
CA MET A 128 30.90 -2.87 -3.01
C MET A 128 29.85 -2.89 -1.90
N LEU A 129 30.16 -2.39 -0.71
CA LEU A 129 29.23 -2.31 0.41
C LEU A 129 28.02 -1.43 0.07
N MET A 130 28.24 -0.31 -0.59
CA MET A 130 27.18 0.57 -1.08
C MET A 130 26.28 -0.17 -2.09
N LEU A 131 26.85 -0.84 -3.10
CA LEU A 131 26.06 -1.62 -4.07
C LEU A 131 25.28 -2.76 -3.39
N GLN A 132 25.89 -3.45 -2.41
CA GLN A 132 25.20 -4.49 -1.63
C GLN A 132 24.02 -3.94 -0.85
N LEU A 133 24.14 -2.74 -0.25
CA LEU A 133 23.03 -2.07 0.45
C LEU A 133 21.90 -1.72 -0.53
N LEU A 134 22.22 -1.13 -1.69
CA LEU A 134 21.22 -0.79 -2.70
C LEU A 134 20.53 -2.03 -3.29
N TYR A 135 21.28 -3.10 -3.56
CA TYR A 135 20.72 -4.37 -4.02
C TYR A 135 19.78 -4.99 -2.97
N ARG A 136 20.22 -4.99 -1.71
CA ARG A 136 19.39 -5.48 -0.61
C ARG A 136 18.13 -4.65 -0.42
N ASN A 137 18.21 -3.33 -0.65
CA ASN A 137 17.05 -2.45 -0.65
C ASN A 137 16.03 -2.85 -1.73
N ALA A 138 16.45 -3.02 -2.98
CA ALA A 138 15.56 -3.49 -4.05
C ALA A 138 14.91 -4.84 -3.72
N THR A 139 15.68 -5.78 -3.17
CA THR A 139 15.15 -7.08 -2.71
C THR A 139 14.12 -6.92 -1.57
N LYS A 140 14.29 -5.96 -0.65
CA LYS A 140 13.31 -5.65 0.40
C LYS A 140 12.01 -5.13 -0.19
N PHE A 141 12.07 -4.22 -1.16
CA PHE A 141 10.87 -3.79 -1.88
C PHE A 141 10.11 -4.98 -2.48
N LEU A 142 10.80 -5.89 -3.18
CA LEU A 142 10.19 -7.10 -3.75
C LEU A 142 9.55 -8.00 -2.68
N GLN A 143 10.18 -8.14 -1.52
CA GLN A 143 9.62 -8.91 -0.39
C GLN A 143 8.31 -8.29 0.13
N HIS A 144 8.29 -6.96 0.32
CA HIS A 144 7.10 -6.26 0.80
C HIS A 144 6.00 -6.21 -0.26
N LEU A 145 6.33 -6.06 -1.54
CA LEU A 145 5.37 -6.16 -2.63
C LEU A 145 4.64 -7.52 -2.64
N LYS A 146 5.36 -8.62 -2.44
CA LYS A 146 4.75 -9.95 -2.30
C LYS A 146 3.85 -10.08 -1.07
N GLN A 147 4.18 -9.39 0.03
CA GLN A 147 3.34 -9.36 1.24
C GLN A 147 2.06 -8.55 0.99
N ILE A 148 2.17 -7.40 0.32
CA ILE A 148 1.03 -6.56 -0.07
C ILE A 148 0.09 -7.36 -0.97
N ASP A 149 0.60 -8.02 -2.00
CA ASP A 149 -0.19 -8.86 -2.91
C ASP A 149 -0.94 -9.96 -2.16
N LYS A 150 -0.26 -10.73 -1.31
CA LYS A 150 -0.88 -11.77 -0.49
C LYS A 150 -1.96 -11.21 0.44
N THR A 151 -1.73 -10.04 1.04
CA THR A 151 -2.70 -9.39 1.94
C THR A 151 -3.90 -8.90 1.13
N SER A 152 -3.69 -8.27 -0.02
CA SER A 152 -4.72 -7.83 -0.94
C SER A 152 -5.65 -8.98 -1.35
N HIS A 153 -5.11 -10.12 -1.78
CA HIS A 153 -5.91 -11.30 -2.12
C HIS A 153 -6.77 -11.81 -0.96
N ARG A 154 -6.21 -11.83 0.27
CA ARG A 154 -6.97 -12.23 1.47
C ARG A 154 -8.13 -11.28 1.75
N VAL A 155 -7.87 -9.97 1.70
CA VAL A 155 -8.89 -8.93 1.95
C VAL A 155 -9.98 -8.96 0.88
N GLN A 156 -9.63 -9.16 -0.38
CA GLN A 156 -10.58 -9.33 -1.48
C GLN A 156 -11.52 -10.53 -1.25
N ALA A 157 -10.97 -11.66 -0.80
CA ALA A 157 -11.76 -12.86 -0.49
C ALA A 157 -12.73 -12.63 0.70
N GLU A 158 -12.33 -11.85 1.71
CA GLU A 158 -13.19 -11.47 2.82
C GLU A 158 -14.27 -10.47 2.38
N LEU A 159 -13.93 -9.51 1.54
CA LEU A 159 -14.85 -8.52 1.00
C LEU A 159 -15.96 -9.18 0.16
N HIS A 160 -15.63 -10.19 -0.64
CA HIS A 160 -16.64 -10.98 -1.37
C HIS A 160 -17.68 -11.65 -0.46
N LYS A 161 -17.30 -11.99 0.78
CA LYS A 161 -18.19 -12.66 1.74
C LYS A 161 -19.04 -11.69 2.54
N SER A 162 -18.50 -10.56 2.97
CA SER A 162 -19.09 -9.70 3.98
C SER A 162 -19.46 -8.29 3.52
N MET A 163 -18.88 -7.80 2.42
CA MET A 163 -19.09 -6.44 1.88
C MET A 163 -18.98 -5.33 2.94
N LYS A 164 -18.02 -5.44 3.88
CA LYS A 164 -17.85 -4.44 4.94
C LYS A 164 -16.93 -3.32 4.50
N ASN A 165 -17.17 -2.12 5.01
CA ASN A 165 -16.35 -0.94 4.70
C ASN A 165 -14.90 -1.07 5.19
N LYS A 166 -14.64 -1.87 6.24
CA LYS A 166 -13.29 -2.06 6.80
C LYS A 166 -12.35 -2.67 5.77
N GLU A 167 -12.81 -3.68 5.03
CA GLU A 167 -12.00 -4.35 4.00
C GLU A 167 -11.70 -3.42 2.82
N LEU A 168 -12.66 -2.55 2.45
CA LEU A 168 -12.45 -1.53 1.41
C LEU A 168 -11.40 -0.50 1.83
N ILE A 169 -11.46 -0.03 3.08
CA ILE A 169 -10.48 0.92 3.62
C ILE A 169 -9.08 0.28 3.60
N LEU A 170 -8.96 -0.99 3.99
CA LEU A 170 -7.67 -1.69 3.95
C LEU A 170 -7.12 -1.83 2.53
N LEU A 171 -7.96 -2.09 1.52
CA LEU A 171 -7.51 -2.12 0.12
C LEU A 171 -7.02 -0.74 -0.34
N LEU A 172 -7.68 0.36 0.08
CA LEU A 172 -7.24 1.73 -0.20
C LEU A 172 -5.88 2.04 0.45
N GLU A 173 -5.63 1.60 1.68
CA GLU A 173 -4.33 1.77 2.34
C GLU A 173 -3.23 0.98 1.63
N LEU A 174 -3.53 -0.24 1.15
CA LEU A 174 -2.58 -1.00 0.33
C LEU A 174 -2.31 -0.32 -1.03
N GLU A 175 -3.32 0.26 -1.68
CA GLU A 175 -3.15 1.05 -2.91
C GLU A 175 -2.25 2.27 -2.68
N LYS A 176 -2.48 3.02 -1.59
CA LYS A 176 -1.66 4.15 -1.18
C LYS A 176 -0.20 3.72 -0.95
N SER A 177 0.01 2.58 -0.29
CA SER A 177 1.34 2.02 -0.08
C SER A 177 2.07 1.70 -1.38
N LEU A 178 1.36 1.17 -2.39
CA LEU A 178 1.93 0.91 -3.71
C LEU A 178 2.29 2.21 -4.46
N VAL A 179 1.56 3.30 -4.24
CA VAL A 179 1.90 4.62 -4.79
C VAL A 179 3.22 5.12 -4.19
N TYR A 180 3.40 5.03 -2.86
CA TYR A 180 4.67 5.38 -2.23
C TYR A 180 5.82 4.52 -2.76
N PHE A 181 5.65 3.20 -2.80
CA PHE A 181 6.68 2.29 -3.32
C PHE A 181 7.06 2.57 -4.77
N SER A 182 6.07 2.82 -5.64
CA SER A 182 6.32 3.15 -7.05
C SER A 182 7.12 4.45 -7.20
N THR A 183 6.79 5.47 -6.39
CA THR A 183 7.49 6.76 -6.41
C THR A 183 8.94 6.59 -5.94
N SER A 184 9.14 5.91 -4.82
CA SER A 184 10.46 5.66 -4.24
C SER A 184 11.34 4.77 -5.12
N LEU A 185 10.79 3.69 -5.70
CA LEU A 185 11.54 2.83 -6.62
C LEU A 185 12.00 3.59 -7.87
N ARG A 186 11.16 4.50 -8.38
CA ARG A 186 11.52 5.36 -9.52
C ARG A 186 12.60 6.38 -9.16
N SER A 187 12.52 7.00 -7.97
CA SER A 187 13.57 7.90 -7.48
C SER A 187 14.89 7.16 -7.27
N ASN A 188 14.84 5.97 -6.68
CA ASN A 188 16.00 5.11 -6.49
C ASN A 188 16.63 4.68 -7.83
N GLU A 189 15.82 4.41 -8.88
CA GLU A 189 16.34 4.06 -10.22
C GLU A 189 17.25 5.16 -10.77
N VAL A 190 16.86 6.44 -10.61
CA VAL A 190 17.69 7.58 -11.04
C VAL A 190 19.01 7.63 -10.28
N VAL A 191 19.00 7.35 -8.98
CA VAL A 191 20.23 7.28 -8.15
C VAL A 191 21.11 6.12 -8.58
N ILE A 192 20.54 4.93 -8.79
CA ILE A 192 21.27 3.73 -9.24
C ILE A 192 21.93 3.99 -10.60
N GLU A 193 21.25 4.62 -11.56
CA GLU A 193 21.81 5.00 -12.85
C GLU A 193 22.98 6.00 -12.72
N LYS A 194 22.95 6.93 -11.74
CA LYS A 194 24.06 7.83 -11.46
C LYS A 194 25.24 7.07 -10.85
N VAL A 195 24.96 6.19 -9.88
CA VAL A 195 25.98 5.35 -9.23
C VAL A 195 26.76 4.49 -10.25
N MET A 196 26.08 3.94 -11.25
CA MET A 196 26.73 3.20 -12.34
C MET A 196 27.72 4.05 -13.15
N ARG A 197 27.61 5.38 -13.10
CA ARG A 197 28.50 6.31 -13.83
C ARG A 197 29.70 6.74 -12.99
N PHE A 198 29.77 6.41 -11.70
CA PHE A 198 30.92 6.73 -10.86
C PHE A 198 32.18 6.07 -11.41
N GLU A 199 33.25 6.83 -11.48
CA GLU A 199 34.53 6.34 -12.00
C GLU A 199 35.08 5.13 -11.23
N ASP A 200 34.88 5.12 -9.91
CA ASP A 200 35.28 4.04 -9.01
C ASP A 200 34.52 2.74 -9.26
N VAL A 201 33.24 2.83 -9.74
CA VAL A 201 32.43 1.68 -10.11
C VAL A 201 32.83 1.17 -11.49
N ARG A 202 32.99 2.08 -12.46
CA ARG A 202 33.38 1.73 -13.84
C ARG A 202 34.77 1.14 -13.98
N GLY A 203 35.64 1.41 -13.03
CA GLY A 203 37.02 0.92 -13.06
C GLY A 203 37.22 -0.56 -12.72
N ARG A 204 36.16 -1.25 -12.27
CA ARG A 204 36.23 -2.65 -11.76
C ARG A 204 35.10 -3.49 -12.32
N GLU A 205 35.45 -4.55 -13.06
CA GLU A 205 34.47 -5.45 -13.70
C GLU A 205 33.48 -6.08 -12.69
N GLU A 206 33.97 -6.45 -11.50
CA GLU A 206 33.12 -7.00 -10.42
C GLU A 206 32.05 -6.03 -9.96
N LEU A 207 32.37 -4.73 -9.83
CA LEU A 207 31.41 -3.70 -9.43
C LEU A 207 30.39 -3.40 -10.54
N ILE A 208 30.84 -3.42 -11.81
CA ILE A 208 29.94 -3.24 -12.95
C ILE A 208 28.90 -4.35 -12.99
N ASN A 209 29.33 -5.61 -12.92
CA ASN A 209 28.42 -6.76 -12.94
C ASN A 209 27.39 -6.68 -11.79
N TYR A 210 27.86 -6.33 -10.58
CA TYR A 210 26.96 -6.18 -9.43
C TYR A 210 25.97 -5.02 -9.58
N ALA A 211 26.42 -3.91 -10.18
CA ALA A 211 25.55 -2.76 -10.46
C ALA A 211 24.53 -3.06 -11.57
N GLU A 212 24.88 -3.87 -12.57
CA GLU A 212 23.92 -4.35 -13.58
C GLU A 212 22.83 -5.22 -12.95
N ASP A 213 23.20 -6.16 -12.07
CA ASP A 213 22.25 -6.97 -11.32
C ASP A 213 21.32 -6.11 -10.45
N LEU A 214 21.86 -5.06 -9.80
CA LEU A 214 21.08 -4.10 -9.04
C LEU A 214 20.04 -3.37 -9.90
N VAL A 215 20.42 -2.91 -11.10
CA VAL A 215 19.48 -2.26 -12.04
C VAL A 215 18.34 -3.20 -12.39
N VAL A 216 18.66 -4.46 -12.70
CA VAL A 216 17.65 -5.47 -13.03
C VAL A 216 16.68 -5.71 -11.87
N GLU A 217 17.21 -5.86 -10.64
CA GLU A 217 16.41 -6.10 -9.43
C GLU A 217 15.49 -4.93 -9.11
N ASN A 218 16.01 -3.67 -9.18
CA ASN A 218 15.21 -2.46 -8.95
C ASN A 218 14.13 -2.28 -10.02
N LYS A 219 14.46 -2.53 -11.29
CA LYS A 219 13.49 -2.47 -12.38
C LYS A 219 12.39 -3.49 -12.22
N GLN A 220 12.73 -4.73 -11.84
CA GLN A 220 11.76 -5.76 -11.54
C GLN A 220 10.83 -5.34 -10.40
N ALA A 221 11.36 -4.74 -9.34
CA ALA A 221 10.55 -4.23 -8.24
C ALA A 221 9.58 -3.14 -8.70
N ASN A 222 10.03 -2.21 -9.53
CA ASN A 222 9.20 -1.13 -10.08
C ASN A 222 8.09 -1.68 -10.98
N GLU A 223 8.40 -2.61 -11.89
CA GLU A 223 7.42 -3.25 -12.75
C GLU A 223 6.36 -4.02 -11.94
N MET A 224 6.77 -4.83 -10.95
CA MET A 224 5.85 -5.55 -10.08
C MET A 224 4.97 -4.61 -9.26
N CYS A 225 5.52 -3.51 -8.75
CA CYS A 225 4.77 -2.49 -8.02
C CYS A 225 3.65 -1.90 -8.90
N ASN A 226 3.96 -1.54 -10.14
CA ASN A 226 2.98 -1.00 -11.08
C ASN A 226 1.90 -2.04 -11.42
N ILE A 227 2.26 -3.30 -11.65
CA ILE A 227 1.30 -4.38 -11.93
C ILE A 227 0.34 -4.55 -10.74
N TYR A 228 0.84 -4.63 -9.51
CA TYR A 228 0.00 -4.82 -8.32
C TYR A 228 -0.91 -3.61 -8.08
N ARG A 229 -0.43 -2.39 -8.31
CA ARG A 229 -1.24 -1.17 -8.22
C ARG A 229 -2.38 -1.20 -9.23
N ASP A 230 -2.11 -1.54 -10.49
CA ASP A 230 -3.12 -1.57 -11.56
C ASP A 230 -4.16 -2.67 -11.30
N ILE A 231 -3.75 -3.84 -10.80
CA ILE A 231 -4.66 -4.92 -10.38
C ILE A 231 -5.54 -4.45 -9.23
N LEU A 232 -4.97 -3.79 -8.23
CA LEU A 232 -5.71 -3.36 -7.05
C LEU A 232 -6.71 -2.26 -7.39
N SER A 233 -6.31 -1.26 -8.18
CA SER A 233 -7.20 -0.20 -8.67
C SER A 233 -8.36 -0.78 -9.50
N GLY A 234 -8.09 -1.68 -10.45
CA GLY A 234 -9.14 -2.35 -11.20
C GLY A 234 -10.08 -3.20 -10.34
N THR A 235 -9.55 -3.80 -9.28
CA THR A 235 -10.36 -4.53 -8.28
C THR A 235 -11.29 -3.61 -7.51
N MET A 236 -10.80 -2.43 -7.09
CA MET A 236 -11.62 -1.42 -6.41
C MET A 236 -12.78 -0.93 -7.29
N ASP A 237 -12.52 -0.68 -8.57
CA ASP A 237 -13.56 -0.28 -9.54
C ASP A 237 -14.61 -1.38 -9.73
N ALA A 238 -14.18 -2.65 -9.78
CA ALA A 238 -15.09 -3.78 -9.86
C ALA A 238 -15.99 -3.87 -8.60
N PHE A 239 -15.43 -3.69 -7.39
CA PHE A 239 -16.21 -3.67 -6.16
C PHE A 239 -17.19 -2.50 -6.11
N ALA A 240 -16.81 -1.30 -6.53
CA ALA A 240 -17.71 -0.15 -6.63
C ALA A 240 -18.92 -0.47 -7.53
N SER A 241 -18.68 -1.12 -8.68
CA SER A 241 -19.75 -1.58 -9.59
C SER A 241 -20.65 -2.64 -8.94
N ILE A 242 -20.08 -3.61 -8.21
CA ILE A 242 -20.85 -4.64 -7.50
C ILE A 242 -21.74 -4.01 -6.41
N ILE A 243 -21.19 -3.08 -5.62
CA ILE A 243 -21.93 -2.36 -4.58
C ILE A 243 -23.09 -1.58 -5.21
N SER A 244 -22.83 -0.82 -6.28
CA SER A 244 -23.87 -0.08 -7.01
C SER A 244 -24.97 -1.01 -7.53
N ASN A 245 -24.62 -2.16 -8.09
CA ASN A 245 -25.60 -3.15 -8.55
C ASN A 245 -26.43 -3.71 -7.38
N ASN A 246 -25.83 -4.01 -6.24
CA ASN A 246 -26.53 -4.48 -5.04
C ASN A 246 -27.52 -3.44 -4.51
N VAL A 247 -27.13 -2.16 -4.46
CA VAL A 247 -28.02 -1.05 -4.11
C VAL A 247 -29.21 -1.00 -5.08
N ASN A 248 -28.99 -1.12 -6.38
CA ASN A 248 -30.04 -1.15 -7.38
C ASN A 248 -31.01 -2.33 -7.19
N ILE A 249 -30.50 -3.51 -6.80
CA ILE A 249 -31.34 -4.68 -6.50
C ILE A 249 -32.23 -4.41 -5.30
N VAL A 250 -31.69 -3.85 -4.22
CA VAL A 250 -32.47 -3.50 -3.02
C VAL A 250 -33.49 -2.43 -3.33
N MET A 251 -33.14 -1.39 -4.08
CA MET A 251 -34.07 -0.33 -4.50
C MET A 251 -35.22 -0.87 -5.36
N LYS A 252 -34.94 -1.77 -6.31
CA LYS A 252 -35.95 -2.47 -7.10
C LYS A 252 -36.90 -3.28 -6.23
N LEU A 253 -36.39 -4.03 -5.24
CA LEU A 253 -37.18 -4.79 -4.31
C LEU A 253 -38.11 -3.89 -3.48
N LEU A 254 -37.53 -2.80 -2.93
CA LEU A 254 -38.31 -1.83 -2.14
C LEU A 254 -39.42 -1.19 -2.99
N THR A 255 -39.12 -0.80 -4.22
CA THR A 255 -40.12 -0.25 -5.15
C THR A 255 -41.23 -1.23 -5.44
N ILE A 256 -40.94 -2.52 -5.68
CA ILE A 256 -41.96 -3.55 -5.91
C ILE A 256 -42.85 -3.70 -4.68
N ILE A 257 -42.26 -3.79 -3.49
CA ILE A 257 -43.01 -3.91 -2.22
C ILE A 257 -43.95 -2.71 -2.05
N THR A 258 -43.44 -1.49 -2.28
CA THR A 258 -44.22 -0.25 -2.14
C THR A 258 -45.40 -0.23 -3.10
N ILE A 259 -45.19 -0.57 -4.40
CA ILE A 259 -46.26 -0.62 -5.40
C ILE A 259 -47.31 -1.68 -5.03
N VAL A 260 -46.86 -2.87 -4.61
CA VAL A 260 -47.77 -3.97 -4.22
C VAL A 260 -48.64 -3.58 -3.01
N LEU A 261 -48.05 -2.90 -2.00
CA LEU A 261 -48.76 -2.44 -0.81
C LEU A 261 -49.72 -1.25 -1.09
N SER A 262 -49.36 -0.38 -2.05
CA SER A 262 -50.21 0.77 -2.38
C SER A 262 -51.52 0.38 -3.07
N ILE A 263 -51.63 -0.77 -3.75
CA ILE A 263 -52.86 -1.22 -4.41
C ILE A 263 -54.00 -1.46 -3.41
N PRO A 264 -53.85 -2.32 -2.38
CA PRO A 264 -54.86 -2.49 -1.35
C PRO A 264 -55.25 -1.19 -0.64
N THR A 265 -54.21 -0.37 -0.31
CA THR A 265 -54.40 0.91 0.35
C THR A 265 -55.28 1.84 -0.47
N LEU A 266 -55.03 1.95 -1.77
CA LEU A 266 -55.83 2.79 -2.69
C LEU A 266 -57.27 2.29 -2.78
N VAL A 267 -57.48 0.98 -2.94
CA VAL A 267 -58.84 0.41 -3.06
C VAL A 267 -59.62 0.60 -1.77
N PHE A 268 -59.06 0.29 -0.60
CA PHE A 268 -59.73 0.47 0.68
C PHE A 268 -59.90 1.93 1.07
N SER A 269 -59.00 2.83 0.68
CA SER A 269 -59.19 4.26 0.85
C SER A 269 -60.38 4.78 0.03
N LEU A 270 -60.50 4.32 -1.22
CA LEU A 270 -61.62 4.67 -2.10
C LEU A 270 -62.94 4.12 -1.55
N TRP A 271 -62.95 2.88 -1.03
CA TRP A 271 -64.11 2.27 -0.41
C TRP A 271 -64.52 2.95 0.90
N GLY A 272 -63.57 3.47 1.67
CA GLY A 272 -63.83 4.20 2.93
C GLY A 272 -64.24 5.67 2.76
N MET A 273 -64.37 6.18 1.53
CA MET A 273 -64.82 7.55 1.29
C MET A 273 -66.29 7.72 1.57
N ASN A 274 -66.73 8.89 2.15
CA ASN A 274 -68.07 9.28 2.42
C ASN A 274 -68.85 9.67 1.14
N VAL A 275 -68.83 8.82 0.12
CA VAL A 275 -69.52 9.02 -1.16
C VAL A 275 -70.44 7.82 -1.46
N LYS A 276 -71.51 8.02 -2.23
CA LYS A 276 -72.41 6.91 -2.63
C LYS A 276 -71.64 6.00 -3.58
N LEU A 277 -71.19 4.87 -3.08
CA LEU A 277 -70.56 3.81 -3.89
C LEU A 277 -71.60 2.76 -4.32
N PRO A 278 -71.44 2.12 -5.49
CA PRO A 278 -72.25 0.96 -5.85
C PRO A 278 -71.92 -0.15 -4.82
N PHE A 279 -73.00 -0.75 -4.26
CA PHE A 279 -72.92 -1.71 -3.17
C PHE A 279 -72.43 -1.12 -1.82
N GLY A 280 -72.58 0.20 -1.59
CA GLY A 280 -72.26 0.87 -0.33
C GLY A 280 -73.30 0.59 0.78
N GLU A 281 -72.99 1.21 1.95
CA GLU A 281 -73.83 1.09 3.16
C GLU A 281 -75.31 1.43 2.86
N GLY A 282 -76.26 0.52 3.31
CA GLY A 282 -77.65 0.61 3.01
C GLY A 282 -78.16 -0.14 1.78
N SER A 283 -77.31 -0.79 1.01
CA SER A 283 -77.63 -1.69 -0.09
C SER A 283 -77.91 -3.10 0.44
N PRO A 284 -78.99 -3.83 -0.03
CA PRO A 284 -79.19 -5.21 0.34
C PRO A 284 -78.09 -6.18 -0.11
N LEU A 285 -77.20 -5.70 -0.92
CA LEU A 285 -76.02 -6.45 -1.47
C LEU A 285 -74.67 -5.98 -0.88
N TYR A 286 -74.65 -5.27 0.26
CA TYR A 286 -73.50 -4.71 0.89
C TYR A 286 -72.38 -5.77 1.19
N ASP A 287 -72.75 -6.87 1.80
CA ASP A 287 -71.86 -7.99 2.17
C ASP A 287 -71.28 -8.66 0.92
N VAL A 288 -72.05 -8.85 -0.12
CA VAL A 288 -71.62 -9.41 -1.41
C VAL A 288 -70.68 -8.43 -2.12
N GLY A 289 -71.01 -7.13 -2.07
CA GLY A 289 -70.12 -6.07 -2.63
C GLY A 289 -68.77 -5.98 -1.95
N PHE A 290 -68.74 -6.09 -0.62
CA PHE A 290 -67.49 -6.11 0.14
C PHE A 290 -66.59 -7.30 -0.23
N ILE A 291 -67.19 -8.53 -0.28
CA ILE A 291 -66.43 -9.74 -0.68
C ILE A 291 -65.92 -9.64 -2.11
N LEU A 292 -66.69 -9.08 -3.05
CA LEU A 292 -66.31 -8.84 -4.43
C LEU A 292 -65.11 -7.86 -4.53
N VAL A 293 -65.16 -6.73 -3.83
CA VAL A 293 -64.05 -5.75 -3.79
C VAL A 293 -62.81 -6.34 -3.18
N LEU A 294 -62.95 -7.11 -2.08
CA LEU A 294 -61.85 -7.79 -1.44
C LEU A 294 -61.18 -8.80 -2.41
N ALA A 295 -61.98 -9.65 -3.06
CA ALA A 295 -61.50 -10.62 -4.04
C ALA A 295 -60.79 -9.95 -5.23
N LEU A 296 -61.39 -8.87 -5.78
CA LEU A 296 -60.80 -8.08 -6.85
C LEU A 296 -59.45 -7.46 -6.45
N THR A 297 -59.36 -6.91 -5.24
CA THR A 297 -58.14 -6.33 -4.67
C THR A 297 -57.04 -7.37 -4.58
N VAL A 298 -57.32 -8.54 -4.07
CA VAL A 298 -56.38 -9.65 -3.95
C VAL A 298 -55.89 -10.09 -5.33
N VAL A 299 -56.81 -10.31 -6.29
CA VAL A 299 -56.44 -10.71 -7.67
C VAL A 299 -55.58 -9.65 -8.33
N LEU A 300 -55.92 -8.37 -8.20
CA LEU A 300 -55.16 -7.26 -8.79
C LEU A 300 -53.77 -7.18 -8.18
N THR A 301 -53.66 -7.25 -6.83
CA THR A 301 -52.40 -7.19 -6.12
C THR A 301 -51.46 -8.34 -6.52
N VAL A 302 -51.98 -9.59 -6.55
CA VAL A 302 -51.23 -10.77 -6.95
C VAL A 302 -50.75 -10.67 -8.42
N THR A 303 -51.64 -10.21 -9.31
CA THR A 303 -51.32 -10.05 -10.73
C THR A 303 -50.19 -9.03 -10.93
N VAL A 304 -50.32 -7.86 -10.31
CA VAL A 304 -49.26 -6.81 -10.41
C VAL A 304 -47.94 -7.29 -9.79
N ALA A 305 -47.97 -7.91 -8.62
CA ALA A 305 -46.79 -8.49 -7.99
C ALA A 305 -46.14 -9.52 -8.91
N TYR A 306 -46.90 -10.44 -9.50
CA TYR A 306 -46.39 -11.44 -10.44
C TYR A 306 -45.75 -10.81 -11.67
N VAL A 307 -46.39 -9.82 -12.30
CA VAL A 307 -45.88 -9.13 -13.48
C VAL A 307 -44.58 -8.39 -13.18
N LEU A 308 -44.53 -7.66 -12.04
CA LEU A 308 -43.33 -6.92 -11.64
C LEU A 308 -42.16 -7.85 -11.33
N VAL A 309 -42.36 -8.91 -10.59
CA VAL A 309 -41.34 -9.90 -10.26
C VAL A 309 -40.85 -10.61 -11.53
N ARG A 310 -41.77 -11.00 -12.44
CA ARG A 310 -41.41 -11.66 -13.69
C ARG A 310 -40.59 -10.73 -14.61
N ARG A 311 -40.93 -9.43 -14.69
CA ARG A 311 -40.21 -8.45 -15.47
C ARG A 311 -38.82 -8.20 -14.92
N THR A 312 -38.67 -8.15 -13.59
CA THR A 312 -37.39 -7.99 -12.91
C THR A 312 -36.43 -9.18 -13.12
N ARG A 313 -36.99 -10.41 -13.15
CA ARG A 313 -36.20 -11.63 -13.42
C ARG A 313 -35.69 -11.72 -14.87
N ARG A 314 -36.39 -11.09 -15.84
CA ARG A 314 -35.96 -11.06 -17.25
C ARG A 314 -34.85 -10.04 -17.53
N LEU A 315 -34.59 -9.12 -16.60
CA LEU A 315 -33.56 -8.08 -16.71
C LEU A 315 -32.27 -8.44 -15.96
N LYS A 316 -32.21 -9.65 -15.40
CA LYS A 316 -30.99 -10.32 -14.92
C LYS A 316 -30.41 -11.21 -16.02
#